data_524073d54756eb38cfff47fe03ccd980
#
_entry.id   524073d54756eb38cfff47fe03ccd980
#
_cell.length_a   1.000
_cell.length_b   1.000
_cell.length_c   1.000
_cell.angle_alpha   90.00
_cell.angle_beta   90.00
_cell.angle_gamma   90.00
#
_symmetry.space_group_name_H-M   'P 1'
#
loop_
_entity.id
_entity.type
_entity.pdbx_description
1 polymer ?
#
loop_
_entity_poly.entity_id
_entity_poly.type
_entity_poly.pdbx_seq_one_letter_code
_entity_poly.pdbx_strand_id
1 'polypeptide(L)'
;DYFTTQRLADLEYTYGWDNSFNAERSVIYAHSGLINGNPFVICRTKKMDMGTKTYTGSKVIHWTTRERGSDGNYYTQHHSETLTASVTAPYPYYNEKTHVFYGNTAAPDLIFSREDNDLAGREKSIAYKWERRKLRKKARDLENCDYAMMTNEEFEVLFNTSNRNHNQQFALLFTPLAQESMLKLMRDEEYGYGDDFDFYKHKMINTIVPQHAQK
;
A
#
# COMPACT_ATOMS: atom_id res chain seq x y z
N ASP A 1 -7.89 -26.27 11.73
CA ASP A 1 -6.67 -25.49 11.95
C ASP A 1 -6.51 -24.50 10.83
N TYR A 2 -6.57 -23.25 11.18
CA TYR A 2 -6.48 -22.14 10.23
C TYR A 2 -5.03 -21.76 9.88
N PHE A 3 -4.06 -22.28 10.62
CA PHE A 3 -2.63 -22.04 10.41
C PHE A 3 -1.82 -23.29 10.79
N THR A 4 -0.85 -23.66 9.95
CA THR A 4 0.09 -24.75 10.25
C THR A 4 1.52 -24.29 10.04
N THR A 5 2.41 -24.64 10.98
CA THR A 5 3.85 -24.39 10.88
C THR A 5 4.49 -25.09 9.69
N GLN A 6 3.90 -26.20 9.23
CA GLN A 6 4.37 -26.90 8.04
C GLN A 6 4.34 -26.00 6.79
N ARG A 7 3.27 -25.20 6.60
CA ARG A 7 3.18 -24.29 5.44
C ARG A 7 4.21 -23.18 5.48
N LEU A 8 4.52 -22.71 6.68
CA LEU A 8 5.59 -21.76 6.90
C LEU A 8 6.95 -22.35 6.53
N ALA A 9 7.23 -23.57 7.01
CA ALA A 9 8.44 -24.29 6.70
C ALA A 9 8.55 -24.58 5.18
N ASP A 10 7.46 -24.96 4.52
CA ASP A 10 7.42 -25.16 3.07
C ASP A 10 7.82 -23.88 2.32
N LEU A 11 7.27 -22.71 2.73
CA LEU A 11 7.62 -21.42 2.14
C LEU A 11 9.08 -21.05 2.36
N GLU A 12 9.64 -21.26 3.55
CA GLU A 12 11.02 -20.95 3.89
C GLU A 12 12.00 -21.87 3.16
N TYR A 13 11.84 -23.19 3.30
CA TYR A 13 12.83 -24.16 2.83
C TYR A 13 12.73 -24.47 1.34
N THR A 14 11.51 -24.50 0.78
CA THR A 14 11.30 -24.87 -0.62
C THR A 14 11.31 -23.66 -1.53
N TYR A 15 10.73 -22.54 -1.09
CA TYR A 15 10.53 -21.36 -1.92
C TYR A 15 11.45 -20.18 -1.55
N GLY A 16 12.23 -20.30 -0.47
CA GLY A 16 13.19 -19.27 -0.05
C GLY A 16 12.54 -18.01 0.52
N TRP A 17 11.40 -18.17 1.21
CA TRP A 17 10.75 -17.05 1.87
C TRP A 17 11.59 -16.53 3.04
N ASP A 18 11.84 -15.24 3.05
CA ASP A 18 12.48 -14.57 4.18
C ASP A 18 11.42 -14.03 5.14
N ASN A 19 11.38 -14.58 6.34
CA ASN A 19 10.46 -14.23 7.40
C ASN A 19 10.90 -13.00 8.21
N SER A 20 11.96 -12.31 7.83
CA SER A 20 12.51 -11.15 8.55
C SER A 20 11.55 -9.97 8.65
N PHE A 21 10.53 -9.90 7.78
CA PHE A 21 9.51 -8.85 7.84
C PHE A 21 8.77 -8.80 9.20
N ASN A 22 8.80 -9.85 10.00
CA ASN A 22 8.22 -9.93 11.35
C ASN A 22 9.09 -9.33 12.45
N ALA A 23 10.35 -9.01 12.19
CA ALA A 23 11.32 -8.63 13.23
C ALA A 23 10.86 -7.42 14.08
N GLU A 24 10.08 -6.51 13.50
CA GLU A 24 9.58 -5.29 14.16
C GLU A 24 8.05 -5.23 14.26
N ARG A 25 7.36 -6.36 14.08
CA ARG A 25 5.91 -6.43 13.99
C ARG A 25 5.35 -7.59 14.80
N SER A 26 4.15 -7.40 15.31
CA SER A 26 3.39 -8.49 15.96
C SER A 26 2.40 -9.07 14.96
N VAL A 27 2.40 -10.40 14.80
CA VAL A 27 1.35 -11.08 14.03
C VAL A 27 0.10 -11.16 14.89
N ILE A 28 -0.99 -10.55 14.42
CA ILE A 28 -2.28 -10.54 15.12
C ILE A 28 -3.29 -11.52 14.51
N TYR A 29 -3.04 -11.95 13.27
CA TYR A 29 -3.84 -12.95 12.57
C TYR A 29 -2.97 -13.70 11.58
N ALA A 30 -3.14 -15.01 11.47
CA ALA A 30 -2.51 -15.83 10.43
C ALA A 30 -3.46 -16.95 9.98
N HIS A 31 -3.46 -17.19 8.67
CA HIS A 31 -4.15 -18.30 8.03
C HIS A 31 -3.25 -18.90 6.96
N SER A 32 -3.24 -20.21 6.81
CA SER A 32 -2.43 -20.88 5.80
C SER A 32 -3.20 -21.98 5.08
N GLY A 33 -2.78 -22.29 3.87
CA GLY A 33 -3.42 -23.31 3.06
C GLY A 33 -2.61 -23.66 1.81
N LEU A 34 -3.27 -24.34 0.88
CA LEU A 34 -2.74 -24.69 -0.42
C LEU A 34 -3.68 -24.18 -1.51
N ILE A 35 -3.11 -23.60 -2.56
CA ILE A 35 -3.80 -23.28 -3.80
C ILE A 35 -3.11 -24.04 -4.92
N ASN A 36 -3.81 -24.98 -5.55
CA ASN A 36 -3.26 -25.86 -6.60
C ASN A 36 -1.94 -26.56 -6.17
N GLY A 37 -1.87 -27.01 -4.91
CA GLY A 37 -0.70 -27.66 -4.35
C GLY A 37 0.41 -26.74 -3.87
N ASN A 38 0.32 -25.43 -4.13
CA ASN A 38 1.30 -24.45 -3.69
C ASN A 38 0.89 -23.83 -2.34
N PRO A 39 1.83 -23.66 -1.39
CA PRO A 39 1.54 -23.13 -0.07
C PRO A 39 1.29 -21.61 -0.12
N PHE A 40 0.35 -21.15 0.71
CA PHE A 40 0.16 -19.74 0.98
C PHE A 40 0.01 -19.47 2.48
N VAL A 41 0.34 -18.26 2.87
CA VAL A 41 0.07 -17.70 4.20
C VAL A 41 -0.53 -16.31 4.05
N ILE A 42 -1.68 -16.10 4.68
CA ILE A 42 -2.24 -14.76 4.89
C ILE A 42 -1.92 -14.38 6.31
N CYS A 43 -1.32 -13.21 6.52
CA CYS A 43 -1.07 -12.69 7.85
C CYS A 43 -1.43 -11.21 7.96
N ARG A 44 -1.96 -10.83 9.11
CA ARG A 44 -2.09 -9.44 9.52
C ARG A 44 -1.09 -9.15 10.61
N THR A 45 -0.31 -8.13 10.42
CA THR A 45 0.73 -7.69 11.35
C THR A 45 0.41 -6.29 11.87
N LYS A 46 0.85 -6.02 13.09
CA LYS A 46 0.72 -4.71 13.75
C LYS A 46 2.11 -4.19 14.10
N LYS A 47 2.41 -2.99 13.66
CA LYS A 47 3.61 -2.24 14.01
C LYS A 47 3.24 -1.05 14.89
N MET A 48 4.07 -0.78 15.89
CA MET A 48 3.99 0.44 16.68
C MET A 48 5.13 1.37 16.29
N ASP A 49 4.79 2.58 15.91
CA ASP A 49 5.75 3.65 15.67
C ASP A 49 5.55 4.77 16.69
N MET A 50 6.63 5.21 17.35
CA MET A 50 6.56 6.34 18.27
C MET A 50 6.60 7.65 17.51
N GLY A 51 5.54 8.41 17.62
CA GLY A 51 5.45 9.78 17.13
C GLY A 51 5.16 10.76 18.25
N THR A 52 4.64 11.92 17.91
CA THR A 52 4.23 12.96 18.88
C THR A 52 2.81 13.40 18.61
N LYS A 53 2.09 13.72 19.68
CA LYS A 53 0.76 14.31 19.60
C LYS A 53 0.71 15.60 20.40
N THR A 54 0.18 16.65 19.78
CA THR A 54 0.00 17.95 20.43
C THR A 54 -1.41 18.03 21.00
N TYR A 55 -1.48 18.30 22.28
CA TYR A 55 -2.73 18.55 23.00
C TYR A 55 -2.85 20.04 23.25
N THR A 56 -3.97 20.62 22.83
CA THR A 56 -4.24 22.04 23.00
C THR A 56 -5.44 22.22 23.93
N GLY A 57 -5.25 23.00 24.98
CA GLY A 57 -6.30 23.44 25.88
C GLY A 57 -6.54 24.94 25.72
N SER A 58 -7.78 25.36 25.86
CA SER A 58 -8.13 26.80 25.87
C SER A 58 -9.03 27.13 27.02
N LYS A 59 -8.87 28.35 27.57
CA LYS A 59 -9.72 28.89 28.64
C LYS A 59 -10.03 30.35 28.32
N VAL A 60 -11.30 30.70 28.32
CA VAL A 60 -11.74 32.09 28.24
C VAL A 60 -11.61 32.70 29.63
N ILE A 61 -10.92 33.83 29.70
CA ILE A 61 -10.85 34.67 30.89
C ILE A 61 -11.65 35.95 30.65
N HIS A 62 -12.32 36.42 31.69
CA HIS A 62 -13.09 37.64 31.67
C HIS A 62 -12.54 38.55 32.74
N TRP A 63 -12.39 39.84 32.41
CA TRP A 63 -12.07 40.89 33.37
C TRP A 63 -12.79 42.14 33.05
N THR A 64 -12.80 43.09 33.99
CA THR A 64 -13.43 44.39 33.84
C THR A 64 -12.41 45.50 34.12
N THR A 65 -12.45 46.57 33.34
CA THR A 65 -11.71 47.78 33.60
C THR A 65 -12.70 48.92 33.89
N ARG A 66 -12.28 49.87 34.73
CA ARG A 66 -13.04 51.09 35.03
C ARG A 66 -12.31 52.26 34.40
N GLU A 67 -12.99 52.97 33.51
CA GLU A 67 -12.46 54.15 32.85
C GLU A 67 -13.31 55.34 33.21
N ARG A 68 -12.68 56.51 33.40
CA ARG A 68 -13.34 57.77 33.68
C ARG A 68 -13.64 58.47 32.36
N GLY A 69 -14.93 58.67 32.07
CA GLY A 69 -15.35 59.40 30.89
C GLY A 69 -15.10 60.93 31.01
N SER A 70 -15.19 61.64 29.91
CA SER A 70 -15.03 63.10 29.82
C SER A 70 -16.09 63.86 30.61
N ASP A 71 -17.19 63.20 30.95
CA ASP A 71 -18.28 63.66 31.81
C ASP A 71 -18.04 63.52 33.31
N GLY A 72 -16.87 62.99 33.69
CA GLY A 72 -16.46 62.73 35.06
C GLY A 72 -17.00 61.44 35.69
N ASN A 73 -17.86 60.70 34.97
CA ASN A 73 -18.43 59.45 35.42
C ASN A 73 -17.50 58.25 35.12
N TYR A 74 -17.60 57.18 35.93
CA TYR A 74 -16.87 55.96 35.72
C TYR A 74 -17.73 54.93 34.96
N TYR A 75 -17.17 54.41 33.86
CA TYR A 75 -17.78 53.36 33.06
C TYR A 75 -17.00 52.07 33.24
N THR A 76 -17.74 50.97 33.41
CA THR A 76 -17.13 49.63 33.49
C THR A 76 -17.15 49.01 32.09
N GLN A 77 -15.98 48.68 31.60
CA GLN A 77 -15.82 47.89 30.36
C GLN A 77 -15.55 46.44 30.69
N HIS A 78 -16.23 45.55 29.99
CA HIS A 78 -16.03 44.09 30.10
C HIS A 78 -15.15 43.64 28.96
N HIS A 79 -14.14 42.88 29.34
CA HIS A 79 -13.15 42.26 28.39
C HIS A 79 -13.20 40.79 28.50
N SER A 80 -12.90 40.11 27.40
CA SER A 80 -12.68 38.67 27.39
C SER A 80 -11.55 38.31 26.43
N GLU A 81 -10.76 37.33 26.81
CA GLU A 81 -9.67 36.79 26.00
C GLU A 81 -9.61 35.31 26.16
N THR A 82 -9.21 34.60 25.08
CA THR A 82 -9.00 33.16 25.10
C THR A 82 -7.54 32.89 25.27
N LEU A 83 -7.16 32.35 26.40
CA LEU A 83 -5.81 31.82 26.62
C LEU A 83 -5.74 30.40 26.02
N THR A 84 -4.69 30.13 25.26
CA THR A 84 -4.44 28.82 24.66
C THR A 84 -3.08 28.34 25.10
N ALA A 85 -3.00 27.08 25.53
CA ALA A 85 -1.74 26.41 25.85
C ALA A 85 -1.68 25.09 25.10
N SER A 86 -0.50 24.75 24.61
CA SER A 86 -0.28 23.48 23.89
C SER A 86 0.88 22.74 24.51
N VAL A 87 0.74 21.41 24.62
CA VAL A 87 1.79 20.48 25.10
C VAL A 87 1.92 19.37 24.08
N THR A 88 3.14 19.13 23.64
CA THR A 88 3.48 18.00 22.76
C THR A 88 4.07 16.87 23.60
N ALA A 89 3.49 15.68 23.48
CA ALA A 89 3.90 14.48 24.19
C ALA A 89 4.15 13.32 23.22
N PRO A 90 5.07 12.38 23.55
CA PRO A 90 5.19 11.14 22.80
C PRO A 90 3.86 10.40 22.73
N TYR A 91 3.53 9.87 21.55
CA TYR A 91 2.30 9.14 21.33
C TYR A 91 2.55 7.93 20.41
N PRO A 92 2.12 6.71 20.81
CA PRO A 92 2.25 5.54 19.95
C PRO A 92 1.20 5.55 18.85
N TYR A 93 1.63 5.38 17.62
CA TYR A 93 0.80 5.13 16.46
C TYR A 93 0.90 3.66 16.09
N TYR A 94 -0.24 3.05 15.78
CA TYR A 94 -0.31 1.67 15.37
C TYR A 94 -0.71 1.61 13.90
N ASN A 95 0.00 0.79 13.14
CA ASN A 95 -0.28 0.51 11.74
C ASN A 95 -0.46 -1.00 11.58
N GLU A 96 -1.57 -1.41 10.98
CA GLU A 96 -1.84 -2.81 10.67
C GLU A 96 -1.70 -3.04 9.17
N LYS A 97 -0.97 -4.10 8.80
CA LYS A 97 -0.79 -4.50 7.39
C LYS A 97 -1.16 -5.96 7.19
N THR A 98 -1.94 -6.21 6.15
CA THR A 98 -2.28 -7.56 5.70
C THR A 98 -1.40 -7.92 4.51
N HIS A 99 -0.83 -9.13 4.53
CA HIS A 99 -0.01 -9.67 3.47
C HIS A 99 -0.49 -11.07 3.11
N VAL A 100 -0.43 -11.39 1.83
CA VAL A 100 -0.59 -12.75 1.33
C VAL A 100 0.74 -13.17 0.73
N PHE A 101 1.36 -14.19 1.30
CA PHE A 101 2.56 -14.84 0.76
C PHE A 101 2.15 -16.13 0.05
N TYR A 102 2.64 -16.32 -1.15
CA TYR A 102 2.32 -17.48 -1.98
C TYR A 102 3.58 -18.01 -2.65
N GLY A 103 3.88 -19.28 -2.40
CA GLY A 103 5.00 -19.98 -3.04
C GLY A 103 4.59 -20.53 -4.41
N ASN A 104 5.42 -20.28 -5.44
CA ASN A 104 5.20 -20.82 -6.78
C ASN A 104 6.54 -21.03 -7.48
N THR A 105 6.77 -22.23 -8.02
CA THR A 105 7.98 -22.56 -8.79
C THR A 105 7.99 -21.97 -10.21
N ALA A 106 6.86 -21.45 -10.69
CA ALA A 106 6.80 -20.77 -11.99
C ALA A 106 7.63 -19.49 -11.96
N ALA A 107 8.45 -19.28 -12.99
CA ALA A 107 9.32 -18.12 -13.14
C ALA A 107 10.25 -17.90 -11.91
N PRO A 108 11.19 -18.83 -11.64
CA PRO A 108 11.97 -18.87 -10.38
C PRO A 108 12.99 -17.73 -10.25
N ASP A 109 13.38 -17.06 -11.34
CA ASP A 109 14.34 -15.96 -11.32
C ASP A 109 13.67 -14.58 -11.51
N LEU A 110 12.35 -14.57 -11.69
CA LEU A 110 11.60 -13.35 -11.96
C LEU A 110 11.48 -12.49 -10.70
N ILE A 111 11.83 -11.23 -10.86
CA ILE A 111 11.67 -10.19 -9.83
C ILE A 111 10.95 -9.01 -10.46
N PHE A 112 9.88 -8.56 -9.83
CA PHE A 112 9.19 -7.32 -10.17
C PHE A 112 8.43 -6.78 -8.95
N SER A 113 8.10 -5.51 -9.00
CA SER A 113 7.12 -4.89 -8.10
C SER A 113 6.08 -4.14 -8.92
N ARG A 114 4.88 -4.17 -8.42
CA ARG A 114 3.73 -3.45 -8.91
C ARG A 114 3.03 -2.80 -7.72
N GLU A 115 2.62 -1.57 -7.88
CA GLU A 115 1.77 -0.83 -6.95
C GLU A 115 0.41 -0.59 -7.59
N ASP A 116 -0.62 -0.43 -6.80
CA ASP A 116 -1.96 -0.05 -7.24
C ASP A 116 -1.94 1.27 -8.02
N ASN A 117 -2.90 1.46 -8.91
CA ASN A 117 -3.04 2.71 -9.64
C ASN A 117 -4.50 2.94 -10.06
N ASP A 118 -4.84 4.21 -10.25
CA ASP A 118 -6.20 4.64 -10.63
C ASP A 118 -6.46 4.61 -12.16
N LEU A 119 -5.74 3.81 -12.93
CA LEU A 119 -5.85 3.81 -14.39
C LEU A 119 -6.90 2.82 -14.91
N ALA A 120 -7.23 1.79 -14.14
CA ALA A 120 -8.26 0.83 -14.50
C ALA A 120 -9.63 1.53 -14.64
N GLY A 121 -10.34 1.22 -15.73
CA GLY A 121 -11.59 1.92 -16.08
C GLY A 121 -11.42 3.35 -16.62
N ARG A 122 -10.19 3.87 -16.68
CA ARG A 122 -9.87 5.24 -17.15
C ARG A 122 -8.97 5.27 -18.38
N GLU A 123 -9.10 4.30 -19.29
CA GLU A 123 -8.21 4.10 -20.45
C GLU A 123 -8.23 5.27 -21.44
N LYS A 124 -9.29 6.12 -21.40
CA LYS A 124 -9.38 7.36 -22.21
C LYS A 124 -8.68 8.55 -21.57
N SER A 125 -8.21 8.44 -20.34
CA SER A 125 -7.59 9.55 -19.61
C SER A 125 -6.24 9.97 -20.19
N ILE A 126 -5.83 11.19 -19.86
CA ILE A 126 -4.50 11.73 -20.22
C ILE A 126 -3.41 10.94 -19.50
N ALA A 127 -3.65 10.56 -18.23
CA ALA A 127 -2.71 9.78 -17.42
C ALA A 127 -2.41 8.42 -18.05
N TYR A 128 -3.44 7.68 -18.49
CA TYR A 128 -3.25 6.42 -19.21
C TYR A 128 -2.43 6.58 -20.49
N LYS A 129 -2.75 7.60 -21.31
CA LYS A 129 -2.01 7.87 -22.55
C LYS A 129 -0.55 8.25 -22.30
N TRP A 130 -0.29 8.95 -21.20
CA TRP A 130 1.06 9.34 -20.80
C TRP A 130 1.86 8.12 -20.35
N GLU A 131 1.30 7.26 -19.50
CA GLU A 131 1.96 6.04 -19.05
C GLU A 131 2.25 5.08 -20.21
N ARG A 132 1.29 4.90 -21.12
CA ARG A 132 1.50 4.12 -22.34
C ARG A 132 2.67 4.64 -23.19
N ARG A 133 2.78 5.96 -23.33
CA ARG A 133 3.91 6.59 -24.08
C ARG A 133 5.24 6.35 -23.38
N LYS A 134 5.26 6.46 -22.07
CA LYS A 134 6.44 6.21 -21.22
C LYS A 134 6.93 4.77 -21.38
N LEU A 135 6.04 3.78 -21.29
CA LEU A 135 6.37 2.37 -21.48
C LEU A 135 6.88 2.06 -22.88
N ARG A 136 6.23 2.60 -23.91
CA ARG A 136 6.70 2.47 -25.31
C ARG A 136 8.08 3.10 -25.52
N LYS A 137 8.36 4.25 -24.89
CA LYS A 137 9.68 4.88 -24.95
C LYS A 137 10.72 3.99 -24.27
N LYS A 138 10.41 3.47 -23.08
CA LYS A 138 11.30 2.57 -22.33
C LYS A 138 11.61 1.29 -23.13
N ALA A 139 10.61 0.67 -23.78
CA ALA A 139 10.80 -0.53 -24.58
C ALA A 139 11.64 -0.31 -25.88
N ARG A 140 11.82 0.95 -26.30
CA ARG A 140 12.65 1.32 -27.46
C ARG A 140 14.08 1.71 -27.08
N ASP A 141 14.33 1.92 -25.80
CA ASP A 141 15.66 2.28 -25.29
C ASP A 141 16.50 1.01 -25.12
N LEU A 142 17.09 0.55 -26.22
CA LEU A 142 17.89 -0.68 -26.30
C LEU A 142 19.25 -0.57 -25.57
N GLU A 143 19.69 0.66 -25.25
CA GLU A 143 21.01 0.85 -24.64
C GLU A 143 20.97 0.72 -23.10
N ASN A 144 19.80 1.00 -22.48
CA ASN A 144 19.70 1.09 -21.02
C ASN A 144 18.62 0.17 -20.40
N CYS A 145 17.94 -0.67 -21.19
CA CYS A 145 16.79 -1.38 -20.68
C CYS A 145 16.57 -2.74 -21.35
N ASP A 146 16.62 -3.79 -20.55
CA ASP A 146 16.21 -5.15 -20.97
C ASP A 146 14.67 -5.32 -21.02
N TYR A 147 13.91 -4.25 -20.79
CA TYR A 147 12.45 -4.29 -20.79
C TYR A 147 11.89 -4.44 -22.20
N ALA A 148 11.21 -5.55 -22.46
CA ALA A 148 10.41 -5.79 -23.65
C ALA A 148 8.91 -5.74 -23.31
N MET A 149 8.17 -4.91 -24.02
CA MET A 149 6.73 -4.77 -23.86
C MET A 149 6.01 -5.99 -24.43
N MET A 150 5.01 -6.50 -23.70
CA MET A 150 4.16 -7.58 -24.20
C MET A 150 3.19 -7.09 -25.27
N THR A 151 2.62 -8.01 -26.04
CA THR A 151 1.64 -7.70 -27.11
C THR A 151 0.38 -7.03 -26.56
N ASN A 152 -0.05 -7.39 -25.34
CA ASN A 152 -1.18 -6.77 -24.67
C ASN A 152 -0.74 -5.49 -23.97
N GLU A 153 -0.75 -4.39 -24.72
CA GLU A 153 -0.38 -3.06 -24.19
C GLU A 153 -1.27 -2.61 -23.02
N GLU A 154 -2.54 -3.00 -23.01
CA GLU A 154 -3.46 -2.62 -21.94
C GLU A 154 -3.04 -3.24 -20.62
N PHE A 155 -2.71 -4.53 -20.62
CA PHE A 155 -2.17 -5.21 -19.44
C PHE A 155 -0.85 -4.56 -18.98
N GLU A 156 0.05 -4.23 -19.89
CA GLU A 156 1.32 -3.56 -19.57
C GLU A 156 1.12 -2.20 -18.88
N VAL A 157 0.15 -1.42 -19.34
CA VAL A 157 -0.13 -0.10 -18.76
C VAL A 157 -0.81 -0.20 -17.41
N LEU A 158 -1.81 -1.06 -17.26
CA LEU A 158 -2.59 -1.18 -16.03
C LEU A 158 -1.82 -1.96 -14.96
N PHE A 159 -1.19 -3.06 -15.33
CA PHE A 159 -0.40 -3.86 -14.38
C PHE A 159 0.95 -3.25 -14.02
N ASN A 160 1.53 -2.47 -14.92
CA ASN A 160 2.70 -1.60 -14.75
C ASN A 160 3.90 -2.22 -14.04
N THR A 161 4.44 -3.29 -14.60
CA THR A 161 5.65 -3.98 -14.10
C THR A 161 6.88 -3.74 -14.98
N SER A 162 7.11 -2.50 -15.36
CA SER A 162 8.24 -2.13 -16.21
C SER A 162 9.61 -2.26 -15.56
N ASN A 163 9.65 -2.61 -14.28
CA ASN A 163 10.85 -2.87 -13.48
C ASN A 163 11.24 -4.35 -13.42
N ARG A 164 10.54 -5.21 -14.14
CA ARG A 164 10.85 -6.65 -14.18
C ARG A 164 12.24 -6.93 -14.74
N ASN A 165 12.92 -7.89 -14.16
CA ASN A 165 14.28 -8.29 -14.56
C ASN A 165 14.30 -9.36 -15.66
N HIS A 166 13.18 -10.04 -15.96
CA HIS A 166 13.16 -11.19 -16.85
C HIS A 166 11.87 -11.29 -17.68
N ASN A 167 11.92 -10.77 -18.92
CA ASN A 167 10.75 -10.69 -19.81
C ASN A 167 10.16 -12.05 -20.19
N GLN A 168 11.02 -13.06 -20.46
CA GLN A 168 10.56 -14.39 -20.86
C GLN A 168 9.82 -15.08 -19.72
N GLN A 169 10.37 -15.06 -18.50
CA GLN A 169 9.72 -15.63 -17.34
C GLN A 169 8.44 -14.87 -16.96
N PHE A 170 8.41 -13.56 -17.20
CA PHE A 170 7.20 -12.77 -17.02
C PHE A 170 6.09 -13.19 -17.99
N ALA A 171 6.43 -13.41 -19.26
CA ALA A 171 5.48 -13.90 -20.26
C ALA A 171 4.98 -15.32 -20.00
N LEU A 172 5.82 -16.19 -19.41
CA LEU A 172 5.41 -17.52 -18.96
C LEU A 172 4.46 -17.48 -17.78
N LEU A 173 4.67 -16.56 -16.83
CA LEU A 173 3.80 -16.38 -15.66
C LEU A 173 2.47 -15.75 -16.06
N PHE A 174 2.51 -14.70 -16.87
CA PHE A 174 1.33 -13.96 -17.33
C PHE A 174 0.94 -14.38 -18.75
N THR A 175 0.38 -15.58 -18.88
CA THR A 175 -0.23 -16.07 -20.12
C THR A 175 -1.40 -15.16 -20.53
N PRO A 176 -1.88 -15.19 -21.79
CA PRO A 176 -3.02 -14.38 -22.22
C PRO A 176 -4.25 -14.50 -21.30
N LEU A 177 -4.56 -15.72 -20.85
CA LEU A 177 -5.66 -15.96 -19.91
C LEU A 177 -5.41 -15.32 -18.54
N ALA A 178 -4.17 -15.38 -18.04
CA ALA A 178 -3.81 -14.75 -16.78
C ALA A 178 -3.90 -13.21 -16.88
N GLN A 179 -3.47 -12.62 -18.00
CA GLN A 179 -3.59 -11.18 -18.26
C GLN A 179 -5.06 -10.73 -18.28
N GLU A 180 -5.92 -11.47 -18.99
CA GLU A 180 -7.37 -11.18 -19.01
C GLU A 180 -8.00 -11.28 -17.62
N SER A 181 -7.61 -12.29 -16.84
CA SER A 181 -8.11 -12.48 -15.48
C SER A 181 -7.67 -11.33 -14.55
N MET A 182 -6.42 -10.88 -14.68
CA MET A 182 -5.92 -9.73 -13.93
C MET A 182 -6.60 -8.43 -14.34
N LEU A 183 -6.83 -8.20 -15.63
CA LEU A 183 -7.57 -7.04 -16.12
C LEU A 183 -9.01 -7.01 -15.60
N LYS A 184 -9.67 -8.18 -15.55
CA LYS A 184 -11.00 -8.28 -14.96
C LYS A 184 -10.98 -7.96 -13.48
N LEU A 185 -10.03 -8.51 -12.72
CA LEU A 185 -9.87 -8.25 -11.30
C LEU A 185 -9.66 -6.76 -11.02
N MET A 186 -8.76 -6.11 -11.75
CA MET A 186 -8.44 -4.68 -11.57
C MET A 186 -9.60 -3.74 -11.94
N ARG A 187 -10.58 -4.21 -12.71
CA ARG A 187 -11.78 -3.43 -13.10
C ARG A 187 -13.02 -3.74 -12.29
N ASP A 188 -12.98 -4.78 -11.45
CA ASP A 188 -14.15 -5.23 -10.68
C ASP A 188 -14.30 -4.38 -9.42
N GLU A 189 -15.00 -3.25 -9.55
CA GLU A 189 -15.40 -2.38 -8.44
C GLU A 189 -16.79 -2.75 -7.87
N GLU A 190 -17.53 -3.64 -8.53
CA GLU A 190 -18.91 -4.01 -8.12
C GLU A 190 -18.89 -5.14 -7.07
N TYR A 191 -18.10 -6.19 -7.30
CA TYR A 191 -17.97 -7.36 -6.41
C TYR A 191 -16.61 -7.47 -5.75
N GLY A 192 -15.62 -6.74 -6.25
CA GLY A 192 -14.25 -6.64 -5.76
C GLY A 192 -13.89 -5.22 -5.31
N TYR A 193 -12.61 -4.99 -5.16
CA TYR A 193 -12.05 -3.69 -4.77
C TYR A 193 -11.30 -3.01 -5.92
N GLY A 194 -11.46 -3.54 -7.14
CA GLY A 194 -10.76 -3.01 -8.31
C GLY A 194 -9.24 -3.18 -8.21
N ASP A 195 -8.52 -2.18 -8.70
CA ASP A 195 -7.05 -2.12 -8.64
C ASP A 195 -6.56 -1.59 -7.28
N ASP A 196 -6.76 -2.38 -6.23
CA ASP A 196 -6.54 -2.03 -4.83
C ASP A 196 -5.52 -2.97 -4.16
N PHE A 197 -4.46 -3.35 -4.88
CA PHE A 197 -3.43 -4.23 -4.34
C PHE A 197 -2.05 -3.97 -4.93
N ASP A 198 -1.03 -4.06 -4.08
CA ASP A 198 0.35 -4.19 -4.53
C ASP A 198 0.69 -5.65 -4.76
N PHE A 199 1.60 -5.89 -5.71
CA PHE A 199 2.09 -7.24 -5.99
C PHE A 199 3.61 -7.21 -6.20
N TYR A 200 4.30 -7.92 -5.33
CA TYR A 200 5.74 -8.09 -5.36
C TYR A 200 6.07 -9.54 -5.66
N LYS A 201 6.90 -9.77 -6.64
CA LYS A 201 7.48 -11.10 -6.88
C LYS A 201 8.97 -11.03 -6.68
N HIS A 202 9.47 -11.89 -5.80
CA HIS A 202 10.89 -12.11 -5.60
C HIS A 202 11.17 -13.60 -5.76
N LYS A 203 11.65 -13.98 -6.94
CA LYS A 203 11.91 -15.38 -7.31
C LYS A 203 10.64 -16.24 -7.17
N MET A 204 10.67 -17.27 -6.34
CA MET A 204 9.53 -18.19 -6.15
C MET A 204 8.48 -17.67 -5.16
N ILE A 205 8.71 -16.54 -4.50
CA ILE A 205 7.75 -15.95 -3.56
C ILE A 205 6.98 -14.79 -4.23
N ASN A 206 5.67 -14.85 -4.09
CA ASN A 206 4.75 -13.80 -4.48
C ASN A 206 4.16 -13.18 -3.20
N THR A 207 4.21 -11.87 -3.09
CA THR A 207 3.63 -11.11 -1.97
C THR A 207 2.55 -10.19 -2.52
N ILE A 208 1.34 -10.31 -2.01
CA ILE A 208 0.21 -9.46 -2.36
C ILE A 208 -0.19 -8.68 -1.12
N VAL A 209 -0.38 -7.37 -1.29
CA VAL A 209 -0.73 -6.44 -0.22
C VAL A 209 -2.02 -5.74 -0.61
N PRO A 210 -3.19 -6.23 -0.18
CA PRO A 210 -4.47 -5.58 -0.47
C PRO A 210 -4.58 -4.28 0.33
N GLN A 211 -4.80 -3.14 -0.34
CA GLN A 211 -4.80 -1.82 0.30
C GLN A 211 -6.03 -1.59 1.18
N HIS A 212 -7.22 -2.05 0.75
CA HIS A 212 -8.45 -1.97 1.57
C HIS A 212 -8.37 -2.72 2.91
N ALA A 213 -7.43 -3.66 3.06
CA ALA A 213 -7.21 -4.43 4.28
C ALA A 213 -6.16 -3.79 5.22
N GLN A 214 -5.64 -2.60 4.89
CA GLN A 214 -4.70 -1.85 5.72
C GLN A 214 -5.47 -0.96 6.72
N LYS A 215 -4.91 -0.73 7.93
CA LYS A 215 -5.51 0.11 8.97
C LYS A 215 -4.47 0.97 9.68
#